data_c982dbcdac0b1e5ac991c8d7311cb625
#
_entry.id   c982dbcdac0b1e5ac991c8d7311cb625
#
_cell.length_a   1.000
_cell.length_b   1.000
_cell.length_c   1.000
_cell.angle_alpha   90.00
_cell.angle_beta   90.00
_cell.angle_gamma   90.00
#
_symmetry.space_group_name_H-M   'P 1'
#
loop_
_entity.id
_entity.type
_entity.pdbx_description
1 polymer ?
#
loop_
_entity_poly.entity_id
_entity_poly.type
_entity_poly.pdbx_seq_one_letter_code
_entity_poly.pdbx_strand_id
1 'polypeptide(L)'
;LNQSGLDLTDAEFETKSYDGGARLELITKFPAHPMEIAEGDVVVPEFKFRTSHNSTWSNNGYVGAFRSFCYNSLVSGNVLGYVYGKHTKNFSVPQFAAKIRTAAEYIAGDGMDQMQRWCDTPINRDTAIDLFTETLAHRQDNVKREQVANKKKLSNLMKIFDEENRYLLGQGRYEKYAQRNEGTLWTAYQAATYWSSHPEYGGKEGSKAHTTKVTREDQVKKMLNHKMWKELEVC
;
A
#
# COMPACT_ATOMS: atom_id res chain seq x y z
N LEU A 1 14.90 -11.62 10.48
CA LEU A 1 14.69 -10.28 11.07
C LEU A 1 15.82 -9.93 12.05
N ASN A 2 16.19 -10.78 13.00
CA ASN A 2 17.32 -10.48 13.93
C ASN A 2 18.61 -10.06 13.21
N GLN A 3 18.87 -10.60 12.01
CA GLN A 3 20.02 -10.21 11.19
C GLN A 3 19.82 -8.88 10.43
N SER A 4 18.63 -8.34 10.41
CA SER A 4 18.34 -7.04 9.77
C SER A 4 18.74 -5.85 10.64
N GLY A 5 19.03 -6.07 11.93
CA GLY A 5 19.31 -5.00 12.90
C GLY A 5 18.08 -4.22 13.35
N LEU A 6 16.88 -4.68 12.99
CA LEU A 6 15.63 -4.12 13.51
C LEU A 6 15.44 -4.56 14.96
N ASP A 7 15.01 -3.64 15.81
CA ASP A 7 14.56 -3.99 17.14
C ASP A 7 13.26 -4.79 17.04
N LEU A 8 13.26 -5.99 17.59
CA LEU A 8 12.10 -6.88 17.61
C LEU A 8 11.37 -6.88 18.95
N THR A 9 11.82 -6.04 19.89
CA THR A 9 11.08 -5.81 21.14
C THR A 9 9.69 -5.29 20.76
N ASP A 10 8.65 -5.87 21.31
CA ASP A 10 7.26 -5.55 21.03
C ASP A 10 6.78 -5.77 19.57
N ALA A 11 7.55 -6.46 18.74
CA ALA A 11 7.11 -6.81 17.39
C ALA A 11 5.93 -7.79 17.43
N GLU A 12 4.87 -7.45 16.72
CA GLU A 12 3.69 -8.30 16.54
C GLU A 12 3.82 -9.13 15.28
N PHE A 13 3.58 -10.44 15.39
CA PHE A 13 3.69 -11.38 14.28
C PHE A 13 2.34 -12.00 13.95
N GLU A 14 1.95 -11.95 12.68
CA GLU A 14 0.79 -12.63 12.15
C GLU A 14 1.25 -13.55 10.99
N THR A 15 0.85 -14.81 11.01
CA THR A 15 1.12 -15.76 9.92
C THR A 15 -0.18 -16.19 9.29
N LYS A 16 -0.26 -16.06 7.95
CA LYS A 16 -1.37 -16.56 7.15
C LYS A 16 -0.90 -17.70 6.27
N SER A 17 -1.67 -18.78 6.27
CA SER A 17 -1.42 -19.97 5.44
C SER A 17 -2.53 -20.12 4.41
N TYR A 18 -2.17 -20.44 3.18
CA TYR A 18 -3.08 -20.59 2.07
C TYR A 18 -2.79 -21.90 1.33
N ASP A 19 -3.80 -22.44 0.62
CA ASP A 19 -3.70 -23.64 -0.21
C ASP A 19 -3.13 -24.84 0.57
N GLY A 20 -3.65 -25.08 1.79
CA GLY A 20 -3.22 -26.20 2.63
C GLY A 20 -1.76 -26.11 3.12
N GLY A 21 -1.21 -24.89 3.29
CA GLY A 21 0.17 -24.65 3.72
C GLY A 21 1.15 -24.47 2.55
N ALA A 22 0.70 -24.59 1.31
CA ALA A 22 1.58 -24.43 0.15
C ALA A 22 2.09 -22.99 -0.02
N ARG A 23 1.39 -22.01 0.53
CA ARG A 23 1.74 -20.58 0.50
C ARG A 23 1.67 -19.98 1.90
N LEU A 24 2.64 -19.15 2.24
CA LEU A 24 2.75 -18.49 3.54
C LEU A 24 2.95 -16.98 3.36
N GLU A 25 2.27 -16.21 4.20
CA GLU A 25 2.50 -14.78 4.38
C GLU A 25 2.79 -14.53 5.87
N LEU A 26 3.93 -13.94 6.15
CA LEU A 26 4.31 -13.43 7.47
C LEU A 26 4.15 -11.92 7.44
N ILE A 27 3.40 -11.38 8.40
CA ILE A 27 3.24 -9.96 8.62
C ILE A 27 3.87 -9.64 9.97
N THR A 28 4.76 -8.67 9.99
CA THR A 28 5.40 -8.18 11.21
C THR A 28 5.14 -6.69 11.35
N LYS A 29 4.58 -6.27 12.46
CA LYS A 29 4.35 -4.86 12.81
C LYS A 29 5.26 -4.46 13.95
N PHE A 30 5.65 -3.19 13.98
CA PHE A 30 6.56 -2.62 14.98
C PHE A 30 5.86 -1.48 15.72
N PRO A 31 4.92 -1.78 16.66
CA PRO A 31 4.12 -0.78 17.36
C PRO A 31 4.94 0.15 18.26
N ALA A 32 6.12 -0.28 18.70
CA ALA A 32 7.05 0.56 19.47
C ALA A 32 7.67 1.71 18.65
N HIS A 33 7.50 1.71 17.32
CA HIS A 33 8.05 2.72 16.40
C HIS A 33 6.94 3.45 15.65
N PRO A 34 6.01 4.15 16.35
CA PRO A 34 4.96 4.90 15.68
C PRO A 34 5.56 6.09 14.94
N MET A 35 5.03 6.36 13.75
CA MET A 35 5.39 7.52 12.92
C MET A 35 4.15 8.38 12.72
N GLU A 36 4.20 9.65 13.12
CA GLU A 36 3.13 10.60 12.88
C GLU A 36 3.31 11.23 11.50
N ILE A 37 2.38 10.92 10.60
CA ILE A 37 2.41 11.42 9.21
C ILE A 37 1.79 12.81 9.11
N ALA A 38 0.73 13.02 9.88
CA ALA A 38 0.07 14.32 10.07
C ALA A 38 -0.54 14.33 11.47
N GLU A 39 -0.95 15.48 11.97
CA GLU A 39 -1.51 15.63 13.32
C GLU A 39 -2.55 14.55 13.63
N GLY A 40 -2.18 13.65 14.55
CA GLY A 40 -2.97 12.49 14.99
C GLY A 40 -3.15 11.39 13.94
N ASP A 41 -2.51 11.43 12.80
CA ASP A 41 -2.49 10.36 11.80
C ASP A 41 -1.21 9.54 11.94
N VAL A 42 -1.30 8.50 12.76
CA VAL A 42 -0.17 7.67 13.15
C VAL A 42 -0.18 6.36 12.36
N VAL A 43 0.97 6.00 11.82
CA VAL A 43 1.25 4.71 11.21
C VAL A 43 2.36 3.99 11.98
N VAL A 44 2.38 2.67 11.88
CA VAL A 44 3.49 1.86 12.41
C VAL A 44 4.19 1.15 11.26
N PRO A 45 5.52 0.97 11.29
CA PRO A 45 6.21 0.19 10.29
C PRO A 45 5.66 -1.22 10.21
N GLU A 46 5.51 -1.73 8.99
CA GLU A 46 5.05 -3.09 8.72
C GLU A 46 5.98 -3.75 7.71
N PHE A 47 6.39 -4.98 8.01
CA PHE A 47 7.07 -5.84 7.05
C PHE A 47 6.18 -7.02 6.69
N LYS A 48 5.98 -7.24 5.40
CA LYS A 48 5.31 -8.43 4.87
C LYS A 48 6.28 -9.28 4.09
N PHE A 49 6.29 -10.56 4.39
CA PHE A 49 7.06 -11.57 3.68
C PHE A 49 6.13 -12.65 3.14
N ARG A 50 6.32 -13.00 1.87
CA ARG A 50 5.57 -14.06 1.19
C ARG A 50 6.52 -15.10 0.62
N THR A 51 6.12 -16.36 0.75
CA THR A 51 6.85 -17.49 0.22
C THR A 51 5.88 -18.62 -0.16
N SER A 52 6.35 -19.59 -0.94
CA SER A 52 5.58 -20.81 -1.21
C SER A 52 6.46 -22.04 -1.33
N HIS A 53 5.93 -23.18 -0.92
CA HIS A 53 6.59 -24.48 -1.09
C HIS A 53 6.34 -25.11 -2.45
N ASN A 54 5.29 -24.66 -3.17
CA ASN A 54 4.90 -25.18 -4.49
C ASN A 54 5.41 -24.31 -5.65
N SER A 55 6.39 -23.45 -5.41
CA SER A 55 6.99 -22.55 -6.41
C SER A 55 6.02 -21.57 -7.09
N THR A 56 4.81 -21.39 -6.57
CA THR A 56 3.83 -20.43 -7.12
C THR A 56 4.13 -18.98 -6.72
N TRP A 57 4.86 -18.80 -5.62
CA TRP A 57 5.39 -17.50 -5.19
C TRP A 57 6.90 -17.60 -5.04
N SER A 58 7.58 -16.54 -5.39
CA SER A 58 8.97 -16.30 -5.00
C SER A 58 9.06 -15.84 -3.54
N ASN A 59 10.24 -15.92 -2.94
CA ASN A 59 10.51 -15.20 -1.70
C ASN A 59 10.45 -13.71 -2.00
N ASN A 60 9.43 -13.04 -1.52
CA ASN A 60 9.30 -11.61 -1.67
C ASN A 60 8.77 -10.98 -0.38
N GLY A 61 9.17 -9.75 -0.17
CA GLY A 61 8.71 -8.99 0.97
C GLY A 61 8.76 -7.51 0.66
N TYR A 62 8.07 -6.76 1.44
CA TYR A 62 8.13 -5.31 1.40
C TYR A 62 7.97 -4.74 2.79
N VAL A 63 8.69 -3.67 3.00
CA VAL A 63 8.53 -2.80 4.15
C VAL A 63 7.58 -1.68 3.73
N GLY A 64 6.62 -1.41 4.56
CA GLY A 64 5.63 -0.36 4.39
C GLY A 64 5.23 0.17 5.75
N ALA A 65 4.05 0.71 5.82
CA ALA A 65 3.48 1.17 7.07
C ALA A 65 2.05 0.62 7.23
N PHE A 66 1.60 0.52 8.44
CA PHE A 66 0.26 0.08 8.80
C PHE A 66 -0.45 1.19 9.59
N ARG A 67 -1.60 1.61 9.11
CA ARG A 67 -2.44 2.60 9.75
C ARG A 67 -3.48 1.87 10.61
N SER A 68 -3.28 1.88 11.91
CA SER A 68 -3.98 1.00 12.85
C SER A 68 -5.50 1.20 12.88
N PHE A 69 -5.97 2.44 12.77
CA PHE A 69 -7.41 2.72 12.95
C PHE A 69 -8.29 2.31 11.75
N CYS A 70 -7.75 2.18 10.53
CA CYS A 70 -8.49 1.71 9.36
C CYS A 70 -8.01 0.34 8.84
N TYR A 71 -7.12 -0.33 9.56
CA TYR A 71 -6.53 -1.62 9.18
C TYR A 71 -5.92 -1.62 7.77
N ASN A 72 -5.42 -0.46 7.34
CA ASN A 72 -4.90 -0.26 6.02
C ASN A 72 -3.39 -0.51 5.97
N SER A 73 -2.98 -1.46 5.12
CA SER A 73 -1.57 -1.73 4.87
C SER A 73 -1.08 -0.86 3.73
N LEU A 74 -0.18 0.04 4.05
CA LEU A 74 0.40 0.98 3.10
C LEU A 74 1.49 0.31 2.27
N VAL A 75 1.44 0.48 0.97
CA VAL A 75 2.39 -0.08 0.01
C VAL A 75 3.36 1.00 -0.44
N SER A 76 4.66 0.77 -0.29
CA SER A 76 5.66 1.66 -0.87
C SER A 76 5.72 1.51 -2.39
N GLY A 77 5.68 2.61 -3.11
CA GLY A 77 5.94 2.66 -4.56
C GLY A 77 7.43 2.53 -4.91
N ASN A 78 8.31 2.74 -3.94
CA ASN A 78 9.74 2.72 -4.16
C ASN A 78 10.29 1.28 -4.21
N VAL A 79 11.25 1.05 -5.12
CA VAL A 79 11.98 -0.22 -5.25
C VAL A 79 12.74 -0.56 -3.97
N LEU A 80 13.18 0.42 -3.20
CA LEU A 80 13.88 0.22 -1.93
C LEU A 80 13.01 -0.40 -0.84
N GLY A 81 11.69 -0.21 -0.89
CA GLY A 81 10.75 -0.86 0.03
C GLY A 81 10.42 -2.31 -0.32
N TYR A 82 10.95 -2.85 -1.44
CA TYR A 82 10.64 -4.18 -1.93
C TYR A 82 11.87 -5.09 -1.90
N VAL A 83 11.69 -6.29 -1.36
CA VAL A 83 12.73 -7.29 -1.24
C VAL A 83 12.33 -8.55 -2.00
N TYR A 84 13.21 -9.02 -2.88
CA TYR A 84 12.96 -10.17 -3.73
C TYR A 84 14.10 -11.18 -3.68
N GLY A 85 13.76 -12.48 -3.64
CA GLY A 85 14.70 -13.57 -3.73
C GLY A 85 14.08 -14.81 -4.40
N LYS A 86 14.75 -15.35 -5.39
CA LYS A 86 14.30 -16.61 -6.02
C LYS A 86 14.49 -17.80 -5.08
N HIS A 87 13.59 -18.78 -5.15
CA HIS A 87 13.78 -20.11 -4.53
C HIS A 87 14.85 -20.90 -5.27
N THR A 88 16.10 -20.57 -5.03
CA THR A 88 17.23 -21.27 -5.63
C THR A 88 18.23 -21.67 -4.54
N LYS A 89 19.10 -22.63 -4.85
CA LYS A 89 20.21 -23.04 -3.94
C LYS A 89 21.14 -21.86 -3.58
N ASN A 90 21.11 -20.79 -4.35
CA ASN A 90 21.91 -19.58 -4.13
C ASN A 90 21.16 -18.51 -3.31
N PHE A 91 19.99 -18.81 -2.74
CA PHE A 91 19.29 -17.88 -1.85
C PHE A 91 20.11 -17.66 -0.58
N SER A 92 20.46 -16.43 -0.33
CA SER A 92 21.27 -16.02 0.85
C SER A 92 20.40 -15.28 1.85
N VAL A 93 20.16 -15.90 3.00
CA VAL A 93 19.42 -15.28 4.12
C VAL A 93 20.08 -13.98 4.60
N PRO A 94 21.41 -13.90 4.77
CA PRO A 94 22.07 -12.64 5.17
C PRO A 94 21.86 -11.51 4.16
N GLN A 95 21.97 -11.80 2.86
CA GLN A 95 21.74 -10.80 1.82
C GLN A 95 20.27 -10.35 1.77
N PHE A 96 19.34 -11.26 2.00
CA PHE A 96 17.92 -10.94 2.08
C PHE A 96 17.63 -10.07 3.31
N ALA A 97 18.20 -10.39 4.47
CA ALA A 97 18.09 -9.59 5.69
C ALA A 97 18.67 -8.17 5.53
N ALA A 98 19.80 -8.03 4.83
CA ALA A 98 20.39 -6.73 4.53
C ALA A 98 19.44 -5.85 3.68
N LYS A 99 18.77 -6.44 2.68
CA LYS A 99 17.77 -5.73 1.89
C LYS A 99 16.56 -5.29 2.73
N ILE A 100 16.12 -6.11 3.70
CA ILE A 100 15.05 -5.74 4.64
C ILE A 100 15.47 -4.53 5.45
N ARG A 101 16.72 -4.50 5.95
CA ARG A 101 17.24 -3.35 6.69
C ARG A 101 17.18 -2.08 5.86
N THR A 102 17.75 -2.11 4.65
CA THR A 102 17.72 -0.95 3.73
C THR A 102 16.29 -0.47 3.47
N ALA A 103 15.34 -1.39 3.29
CA ALA A 103 13.94 -1.04 3.09
C ALA A 103 13.31 -0.41 4.34
N ALA A 104 13.66 -0.88 5.54
CA ALA A 104 13.18 -0.32 6.79
C ALA A 104 13.75 1.08 7.06
N GLU A 105 15.05 1.26 6.82
CA GLU A 105 15.73 2.57 6.92
C GLU A 105 15.11 3.58 5.96
N TYR A 106 14.80 3.17 4.72
CA TYR A 106 14.10 4.02 3.76
C TYR A 106 12.71 4.44 4.25
N ILE A 107 11.90 3.53 4.79
CA ILE A 107 10.54 3.86 5.26
C ILE A 107 10.59 4.81 6.46
N ALA A 108 11.54 4.63 7.37
CA ALA A 108 11.71 5.48 8.55
C ALA A 108 12.25 6.90 8.24
N GLY A 109 12.84 7.09 7.08
CA GLY A 109 13.35 8.38 6.60
C GLY A 109 12.56 8.90 5.40
N ASP A 110 13.12 8.76 4.20
CA ASP A 110 12.57 9.33 2.96
C ASP A 110 11.11 8.93 2.68
N GLY A 111 10.72 7.72 3.07
CA GLY A 111 9.35 7.24 2.88
C GLY A 111 8.34 7.98 3.77
N MET A 112 8.73 8.29 5.01
CA MET A 112 7.92 9.10 5.93
C MET A 112 7.80 10.53 5.41
N ASP A 113 8.91 11.15 5.03
CA ASP A 113 8.91 12.50 4.45
C ASP A 113 8.04 12.59 3.19
N GLN A 114 8.05 11.52 2.37
CA GLN A 114 7.19 11.44 1.20
C GLN A 114 5.70 11.39 1.58
N MET A 115 5.34 10.59 2.58
CA MET A 115 3.96 10.50 3.06
C MET A 115 3.48 11.83 3.65
N GLN A 116 4.33 12.53 4.41
CA GLN A 116 4.03 13.87 4.94
C GLN A 116 3.80 14.88 3.81
N ARG A 117 4.65 14.88 2.77
CA ARG A 117 4.42 15.73 1.58
C ARG A 117 3.08 15.44 0.91
N TRP A 118 2.66 14.17 0.81
CA TRP A 118 1.34 13.82 0.26
C TRP A 118 0.18 14.38 1.10
N CYS A 119 0.37 14.53 2.41
CA CYS A 119 -0.61 15.19 3.27
C CYS A 119 -0.75 16.68 2.95
N ASP A 120 0.32 17.32 2.49
CA ASP A 120 0.37 18.74 2.16
C ASP A 120 0.08 19.05 0.69
N THR A 121 -0.06 18.02 -0.16
CA THR A 121 -0.37 18.17 -1.59
C THR A 121 -1.88 18.09 -1.82
N PRO A 122 -2.58 19.22 -2.08
CA PRO A 122 -4.01 19.23 -2.33
C PRO A 122 -4.35 18.65 -3.69
N ILE A 123 -5.42 17.88 -3.78
CA ILE A 123 -6.03 17.45 -5.04
C ILE A 123 -7.54 17.64 -4.97
N ASN A 124 -8.14 18.11 -6.06
CA ASN A 124 -9.58 18.17 -6.16
C ASN A 124 -10.17 16.80 -6.57
N ARG A 125 -11.48 16.69 -6.46
CA ARG A 125 -12.20 15.44 -6.76
C ARG A 125 -12.07 15.00 -8.21
N ASP A 126 -12.03 15.94 -9.16
CA ASP A 126 -11.90 15.64 -10.59
C ASP A 126 -10.51 15.09 -10.90
N THR A 127 -9.46 15.67 -10.31
CA THR A 127 -8.09 15.15 -10.38
C THR A 127 -7.99 13.73 -9.82
N ALA A 128 -8.69 13.43 -8.72
CA ALA A 128 -8.75 12.07 -8.16
C ALA A 128 -9.46 11.08 -9.11
N ILE A 129 -10.54 11.50 -9.77
CA ILE A 129 -11.25 10.71 -10.79
C ILE A 129 -10.32 10.39 -11.96
N ASP A 130 -9.61 11.38 -12.47
CA ASP A 130 -8.69 11.20 -13.60
C ASP A 130 -7.53 10.27 -13.20
N LEU A 131 -6.92 10.50 -12.03
CA LEU A 131 -5.86 9.65 -11.50
C LEU A 131 -6.30 8.18 -11.39
N PHE A 132 -7.44 7.92 -10.77
CA PHE A 132 -7.92 6.55 -10.62
C PHE A 132 -8.37 5.92 -11.95
N THR A 133 -8.92 6.70 -12.86
CA THR A 133 -9.30 6.21 -14.19
C THR A 133 -8.07 5.77 -14.97
N GLU A 134 -7.03 6.59 -15.00
CA GLU A 134 -5.80 6.33 -15.74
C GLU A 134 -4.95 5.18 -15.13
N THR A 135 -4.99 5.03 -13.79
CA THR A 135 -4.04 4.14 -13.12
C THR A 135 -4.66 2.84 -12.62
N LEU A 136 -5.87 2.89 -12.07
CA LEU A 136 -6.48 1.76 -11.37
C LEU A 136 -7.78 1.29 -12.01
N ALA A 137 -8.67 2.20 -12.40
CA ALA A 137 -10.05 1.90 -12.77
C ALA A 137 -10.24 1.68 -14.28
N HIS A 138 -9.32 0.96 -14.91
CA HIS A 138 -9.44 0.57 -16.31
C HIS A 138 -9.55 -0.96 -16.47
N ARG A 139 -10.03 -1.39 -17.61
CA ARG A 139 -10.03 -2.78 -18.07
C ARG A 139 -9.67 -2.82 -19.55
N GLN A 140 -9.10 -3.93 -19.99
CA GLN A 140 -8.89 -4.19 -21.41
C GLN A 140 -10.25 -4.48 -22.08
N ASP A 141 -10.59 -3.75 -23.11
CA ASP A 141 -11.67 -4.12 -24.02
C ASP A 141 -11.10 -5.10 -25.08
N ASN A 142 -11.55 -6.36 -25.01
CA ASN A 142 -11.03 -7.42 -25.87
C ASN A 142 -11.46 -7.26 -27.34
N VAL A 143 -12.54 -6.52 -27.61
CA VAL A 143 -13.05 -6.27 -28.98
C VAL A 143 -12.28 -5.13 -29.63
N LYS A 144 -12.17 -4.01 -28.92
CA LYS A 144 -11.51 -2.80 -29.43
C LYS A 144 -9.99 -2.80 -29.22
N ARG A 145 -9.49 -3.72 -28.40
CA ARG A 145 -8.06 -3.79 -27.97
C ARG A 145 -7.54 -2.51 -27.30
N GLU A 146 -8.43 -1.74 -26.72
CA GLU A 146 -8.13 -0.49 -26.02
C GLU A 146 -8.47 -0.60 -24.52
N GLN A 147 -7.92 0.27 -23.71
CA GLN A 147 -8.29 0.40 -22.30
C GLN A 147 -9.56 1.24 -22.19
N VAL A 148 -10.53 0.74 -21.43
CA VAL A 148 -11.79 1.44 -21.15
C VAL A 148 -11.99 1.59 -19.65
N ALA A 149 -12.64 2.67 -19.24
CA ALA A 149 -12.94 2.93 -17.84
C ALA A 149 -13.80 1.82 -17.21
N ASN A 150 -13.41 1.36 -16.03
CA ASN A 150 -14.20 0.45 -15.21
C ASN A 150 -15.04 1.26 -14.20
N LYS A 151 -16.24 1.65 -14.59
CA LYS A 151 -17.14 2.52 -13.79
C LYS A 151 -17.38 1.99 -12.37
N LYS A 152 -17.58 0.68 -12.19
CA LYS A 152 -17.79 0.08 -10.87
C LYS A 152 -16.57 0.22 -9.97
N LYS A 153 -15.38 -0.03 -10.53
CA LYS A 153 -14.13 0.09 -9.79
C LYS A 153 -13.84 1.54 -9.43
N LEU A 154 -14.05 2.46 -10.36
CA LEU A 154 -13.93 3.90 -10.12
C LEU A 154 -14.89 4.37 -9.03
N SER A 155 -16.17 3.97 -9.10
CA SER A 155 -17.16 4.31 -8.07
C SER A 155 -16.77 3.83 -6.68
N ASN A 156 -16.21 2.62 -6.55
CA ASN A 156 -15.73 2.12 -5.27
C ASN A 156 -14.54 2.92 -4.75
N LEU A 157 -13.56 3.25 -5.59
CA LEU A 157 -12.41 4.06 -5.21
C LEU A 157 -12.82 5.47 -4.78
N MET A 158 -13.73 6.10 -5.53
CA MET A 158 -14.23 7.44 -5.20
C MET A 158 -15.06 7.46 -3.92
N LYS A 159 -15.83 6.39 -3.65
CA LYS A 159 -16.55 6.26 -2.37
C LYS A 159 -15.57 6.24 -1.19
N ILE A 160 -14.49 5.46 -1.29
CA ILE A 160 -13.47 5.38 -0.24
C ILE A 160 -12.76 6.75 -0.12
N PHE A 161 -12.42 7.40 -1.23
CA PHE A 161 -11.81 8.72 -1.22
C PHE A 161 -12.69 9.76 -0.51
N ASP A 162 -13.99 9.79 -0.81
CA ASP A 162 -14.95 10.71 -0.18
C ASP A 162 -15.14 10.38 1.32
N GLU A 163 -15.07 9.11 1.71
CA GLU A 163 -15.14 8.67 3.12
C GLU A 163 -13.87 9.07 3.90
N GLU A 164 -12.69 8.88 3.32
CA GLU A 164 -11.42 9.31 3.92
C GLU A 164 -11.36 10.83 4.09
N ASN A 165 -11.78 11.60 3.09
CA ASN A 165 -11.87 13.05 3.21
C ASN A 165 -12.78 13.47 4.37
N ARG A 166 -13.98 12.91 4.48
CA ARG A 166 -14.90 13.22 5.58
C ARG A 166 -14.33 12.84 6.94
N TYR A 167 -13.61 11.74 7.02
CA TYR A 167 -12.96 11.30 8.25
C TYR A 167 -11.90 12.32 8.70
N LEU A 168 -11.00 12.71 7.82
CA LEU A 168 -9.93 13.68 8.10
C LEU A 168 -10.51 15.04 8.49
N LEU A 169 -11.57 15.50 7.82
CA LEU A 169 -12.28 16.74 8.13
C LEU A 169 -12.98 16.67 9.50
N GLY A 170 -13.63 15.54 9.81
CA GLY A 170 -14.32 15.31 11.09
C GLY A 170 -13.39 15.28 12.31
N GLN A 171 -12.08 15.07 12.09
CA GLN A 171 -11.07 15.11 13.15
C GLN A 171 -10.44 16.52 13.34
N GLY A 172 -10.95 17.54 12.66
CA GLY A 172 -10.34 18.88 12.65
C GLY A 172 -9.01 18.97 11.91
N ARG A 173 -8.59 17.84 11.32
CA ARG A 173 -7.37 17.74 10.52
C ARG A 173 -7.67 18.31 9.14
N TYR A 174 -6.78 19.14 8.63
CA TYR A 174 -6.94 19.71 7.29
C TYR A 174 -8.12 20.67 7.12
N GLU A 175 -8.52 21.41 8.17
CA GLU A 175 -9.56 22.47 8.07
C GLU A 175 -9.34 23.39 6.87
N LYS A 176 -8.06 23.68 6.54
CA LYS A 176 -7.69 24.46 5.36
C LYS A 176 -8.19 23.86 4.03
N TYR A 177 -8.40 22.53 3.96
CA TYR A 177 -8.91 21.85 2.77
C TYR A 177 -10.43 21.64 2.82
N ALA A 178 -11.02 21.56 4.03
CA ALA A 178 -12.46 21.44 4.23
C ALA A 178 -13.24 22.56 3.53
N GLN A 179 -12.73 23.78 3.61
CA GLN A 179 -13.35 24.98 3.03
C GLN A 179 -13.35 24.95 1.49
N ARG A 180 -12.51 24.11 0.86
CA ARG A 180 -12.36 24.02 -0.61
C ARG A 180 -12.99 22.79 -1.23
N ASN A 181 -13.57 21.90 -0.43
CA ASN A 181 -14.05 20.59 -0.89
C ASN A 181 -12.96 19.75 -1.58
N GLU A 182 -11.73 19.91 -1.14
CA GLU A 182 -10.52 19.29 -1.66
C GLU A 182 -10.08 18.16 -0.74
N GLY A 183 -9.46 17.13 -1.31
CA GLY A 183 -8.68 16.13 -0.59
C GLY A 183 -7.19 16.43 -0.72
N THR A 184 -6.40 15.44 -0.32
CA THR A 184 -4.94 15.48 -0.51
C THR A 184 -4.49 14.25 -1.30
N LEU A 185 -3.27 14.28 -1.79
CA LEU A 185 -2.64 13.13 -2.43
C LEU A 185 -2.56 11.93 -1.44
N TRP A 186 -2.41 12.24 -0.13
CA TRP A 186 -2.51 11.24 0.93
C TRP A 186 -3.89 10.59 0.98
N THR A 187 -4.98 11.33 0.85
CA THR A 187 -6.34 10.80 0.78
C THR A 187 -6.52 9.85 -0.39
N ALA A 188 -6.00 10.21 -1.57
CA ALA A 188 -6.04 9.35 -2.76
C ALA A 188 -5.21 8.07 -2.54
N TYR A 189 -4.05 8.18 -1.91
CA TYR A 189 -3.22 7.04 -1.55
C TYR A 189 -3.95 6.11 -0.57
N GLN A 190 -4.56 6.66 0.48
CA GLN A 190 -5.35 5.89 1.45
C GLN A 190 -6.51 5.16 0.77
N ALA A 191 -7.23 5.83 -0.12
CA ALA A 191 -8.31 5.20 -0.88
C ALA A 191 -7.82 4.01 -1.72
N ALA A 192 -6.69 4.16 -2.40
CA ALA A 192 -6.09 3.11 -3.22
C ALA A 192 -5.62 1.92 -2.37
N THR A 193 -4.94 2.17 -1.25
CA THR A 193 -4.40 1.13 -0.37
C THR A 193 -5.50 0.42 0.42
N TYR A 194 -6.53 1.14 0.87
CA TYR A 194 -7.72 0.54 1.47
C TYR A 194 -8.42 -0.41 0.50
N TRP A 195 -8.69 0.08 -0.72
CA TRP A 195 -9.28 -0.76 -1.76
C TRP A 195 -8.44 -2.00 -2.08
N SER A 196 -7.11 -1.89 -2.03
CA SER A 196 -6.21 -3.04 -2.29
C SER A 196 -6.20 -4.04 -1.15
N SER A 197 -6.28 -3.57 0.08
CA SER A 197 -6.22 -4.38 1.31
C SER A 197 -7.53 -5.09 1.64
N HIS A 198 -8.67 -4.59 1.13
CA HIS A 198 -10.01 -5.07 1.42
C HIS A 198 -10.66 -5.71 0.17
N PRO A 199 -10.32 -6.97 -0.14
CA PRO A 199 -10.81 -7.67 -1.33
C PRO A 199 -12.33 -7.92 -1.31
N GLU A 200 -12.98 -7.83 -0.16
CA GLU A 200 -14.44 -7.92 0.02
C GLU A 200 -15.21 -6.87 -0.80
N TYR A 201 -14.62 -5.71 -1.08
CA TYR A 201 -15.16 -4.77 -2.07
C TYR A 201 -15.30 -5.36 -3.49
N GLY A 202 -14.82 -6.59 -3.70
CA GLY A 202 -15.01 -7.36 -4.92
C GLY A 202 -15.80 -8.66 -4.72
N GLY A 203 -16.35 -8.92 -3.52
CA GLY A 203 -17.10 -10.13 -3.19
C GLY A 203 -16.26 -11.41 -3.29
N LYS A 204 -14.98 -11.35 -2.93
CA LYS A 204 -14.03 -12.46 -2.98
C LYS A 204 -13.67 -12.93 -1.58
N GLU A 205 -13.59 -14.26 -1.38
CA GLU A 205 -13.25 -14.90 -0.10
C GLU A 205 -12.13 -15.93 -0.26
N GLY A 206 -11.48 -16.29 0.84
CA GLY A 206 -10.44 -17.33 0.90
C GLY A 206 -9.22 -17.03 0.03
N SER A 207 -8.68 -18.05 -0.64
CA SER A 207 -7.48 -17.94 -1.48
C SER A 207 -7.65 -17.00 -2.69
N LYS A 208 -8.90 -16.87 -3.19
CA LYS A 208 -9.23 -15.89 -4.26
C LYS A 208 -9.16 -14.45 -3.75
N ALA A 209 -9.57 -14.19 -2.51
CA ALA A 209 -9.42 -12.89 -1.86
C ALA A 209 -7.95 -12.51 -1.74
N HIS A 210 -7.11 -13.44 -1.28
CA HIS A 210 -5.67 -13.20 -1.15
C HIS A 210 -5.00 -12.90 -2.51
N THR A 211 -5.27 -13.68 -3.54
CA THR A 211 -4.76 -13.43 -4.90
C THR A 211 -5.22 -12.06 -5.42
N THR A 212 -6.48 -11.68 -5.14
CA THR A 212 -7.02 -10.37 -5.51
C THR A 212 -6.28 -9.24 -4.77
N LYS A 213 -6.02 -9.40 -3.47
CA LYS A 213 -5.25 -8.44 -2.67
C LYS A 213 -3.86 -8.21 -3.25
N VAL A 214 -3.10 -9.29 -3.50
CA VAL A 214 -1.75 -9.18 -4.10
C VAL A 214 -1.78 -8.46 -5.44
N THR A 215 -2.73 -8.80 -6.31
CA THR A 215 -2.88 -8.15 -7.62
C THR A 215 -3.22 -6.66 -7.48
N ARG A 216 -4.07 -6.30 -6.51
CA ARG A 216 -4.43 -4.89 -6.26
C ARG A 216 -3.26 -4.10 -5.67
N GLU A 217 -2.49 -4.69 -4.75
CA GLU A 217 -1.27 -4.08 -4.21
C GLU A 217 -0.24 -3.77 -5.31
N ASP A 218 -0.08 -4.70 -6.28
CA ASP A 218 0.77 -4.44 -7.46
C ASP A 218 0.22 -3.33 -8.37
N GLN A 219 -1.10 -3.17 -8.44
CA GLN A 219 -1.71 -2.05 -9.17
C GLN A 219 -1.47 -0.72 -8.45
N VAL A 220 -1.55 -0.67 -7.12
CA VAL A 220 -1.21 0.53 -6.34
C VAL A 220 0.26 0.91 -6.53
N LYS A 221 1.19 -0.05 -6.52
CA LYS A 221 2.60 0.22 -6.86
C LYS A 221 2.77 0.85 -8.24
N LYS A 222 2.04 0.35 -9.24
CA LYS A 222 2.06 0.91 -10.60
C LYS A 222 1.49 2.33 -10.63
N MET A 223 0.42 2.61 -9.87
CA MET A 223 -0.13 3.95 -9.70
C MET A 223 0.93 4.92 -9.16
N LEU A 224 1.62 4.55 -8.07
CA LEU A 224 2.67 5.38 -7.45
C LEU A 224 3.87 5.65 -8.38
N ASN A 225 4.09 4.80 -9.38
CA ASN A 225 5.13 4.98 -10.40
C ASN A 225 4.59 5.56 -11.72
N HIS A 226 3.30 5.87 -11.79
CA HIS A 226 2.69 6.44 -12.98
C HIS A 226 3.06 7.93 -13.14
N LYS A 227 3.20 8.39 -14.39
CA LYS A 227 3.57 9.76 -14.69
C LYS A 227 2.67 10.78 -13.99
N MET A 228 1.35 10.58 -14.07
CA MET A 228 0.37 11.47 -13.45
C MET A 228 0.56 11.58 -11.92
N TRP A 229 0.83 10.46 -11.22
CA TRP A 229 1.15 10.51 -9.79
C TRP A 229 2.39 11.34 -9.51
N LYS A 230 3.46 11.10 -10.30
CA LYS A 230 4.73 11.81 -10.15
C LYS A 230 4.62 13.31 -10.42
N GLU A 231 3.79 13.70 -11.36
CA GLU A 231 3.49 15.12 -11.63
C GLU A 231 2.76 15.78 -10.44
N LEU A 232 1.81 15.07 -9.81
CA LEU A 232 1.12 15.57 -8.62
C LEU A 232 2.03 15.67 -7.38
N GLU A 233 3.06 14.82 -7.26
CA GLU A 233 4.03 14.86 -6.15
C GLU A 233 4.92 16.11 -6.15
N VAL A 234 5.10 16.77 -7.30
CA VAL A 234 5.99 17.94 -7.46
C VAL A 234 5.25 19.28 -7.53
N CYS A 235 3.92 19.26 -7.52
CA CYS A 235 3.09 20.46 -7.43
C CYS A 235 2.92 20.94 -6.01
#